data_cbcbf20a5a485af2d2cf073d48820f51
#
_entry.id   cbcbf20a5a485af2d2cf073d48820f51
#
_cell.length_a   1.000
_cell.length_b   1.000
_cell.length_c   1.000
_cell.angle_alpha   90.00
_cell.angle_beta   90.00
_cell.angle_gamma   90.00
#
_symmetry.space_group_name_H-M   'P 1'
#
loop_
_entity.id
_entity.type
_entity.pdbx_description
1 polymer ?
#
loop_
_entity_poly.entity_id
_entity_poly.type
_entity_poly.pdbx_seq_one_letter_code
_entity_poly.pdbx_strand_id
1 'polypeptide(L)'
;MDKVFEEQLNQFILNKAIIPKSLGLWERYFKKMCLAWQDMKPEIQAQHIIFSADNGISVDGLIGYNYEITRKQSQNMIDGKSAVANYCIFNHIPYEVVDVGIAYPQGIGVNRKVAQGTKNILDGAAMSDEEFDLAYQAGYNRVVYYAESGINLFSFGEMGVGNTTTSAAVLSGLTKLDPRITVGPGSGPDEEAYMNQKREFVRTALSHHKGHLNSPKEVISRVGGFDIAAITGAMVACTDLHIPFVIDGYITAVAM
;
A
#
# COMPACT_ATOMS: atom_id res chain seq x y z
N MET A 1 -24.33 -13.25 3.05
CA MET A 1 -23.85 -13.90 1.82
C MET A 1 -24.98 -14.75 1.27
N ASP A 2 -25.39 -14.55 0.02
CA ASP A 2 -26.49 -15.28 -0.61
C ASP A 2 -26.05 -16.72 -0.93
N LYS A 3 -26.54 -17.68 -0.14
CA LYS A 3 -26.21 -19.11 -0.31
C LYS A 3 -26.72 -19.68 -1.63
N VAL A 4 -27.84 -19.16 -2.13
CA VAL A 4 -28.42 -19.63 -3.41
C VAL A 4 -27.50 -19.22 -4.57
N PHE A 5 -27.03 -17.98 -4.57
CA PHE A 5 -26.07 -17.52 -5.57
C PHE A 5 -24.75 -18.30 -5.48
N GLU A 6 -24.26 -18.58 -4.29
CA GLU A 6 -23.02 -19.37 -4.11
C GLU A 6 -23.16 -20.80 -4.67
N GLU A 7 -24.29 -21.47 -4.45
CA GLU A 7 -24.56 -22.79 -5.03
C GLU A 7 -24.63 -22.75 -6.54
N GLN A 8 -25.32 -21.77 -7.12
CA GLN A 8 -25.39 -21.56 -8.55
C GLN A 8 -24.01 -21.28 -9.16
N LEU A 9 -23.20 -20.45 -8.52
CA LEU A 9 -21.82 -20.16 -8.94
C LEU A 9 -20.94 -21.42 -8.92
N ASN A 10 -21.05 -22.25 -7.87
CA ASN A 10 -20.33 -23.51 -7.81
C ASN A 10 -20.71 -24.44 -8.97
N GLN A 11 -22.00 -24.57 -9.30
CA GLN A 11 -22.46 -25.34 -10.45
C GLN A 11 -21.95 -24.74 -11.78
N PHE A 12 -21.97 -23.41 -11.90
CA PHE A 12 -21.45 -22.71 -13.07
C PHE A 12 -19.95 -23.00 -13.29
N ILE A 13 -19.14 -23.00 -12.22
CA ILE A 13 -17.70 -23.32 -12.30
C ILE A 13 -17.49 -24.80 -12.64
N LEU A 14 -18.22 -25.71 -12.01
CA LEU A 14 -18.13 -27.16 -12.28
C LEU A 14 -18.51 -27.53 -13.71
N ASN A 15 -19.42 -26.77 -14.34
CA ASN A 15 -19.86 -27.00 -15.72
C ASN A 15 -18.89 -26.41 -16.77
N LYS A 16 -17.79 -25.78 -16.36
CA LYS A 16 -16.75 -25.33 -17.29
C LYS A 16 -15.91 -26.51 -17.78
N ALA A 17 -15.50 -26.46 -19.04
CA ALA A 17 -14.63 -27.47 -19.64
C ALA A 17 -13.16 -27.28 -19.21
N ILE A 18 -12.92 -27.20 -17.89
CA ILE A 18 -11.61 -27.12 -17.27
C ILE A 18 -11.41 -28.24 -16.28
N ILE A 19 -10.18 -28.72 -16.14
CA ILE A 19 -9.85 -29.71 -15.12
C ILE A 19 -10.02 -29.06 -13.74
N PRO A 20 -10.83 -29.62 -12.83
CA PRO A 20 -11.01 -29.06 -11.49
C PRO A 20 -9.69 -28.79 -10.80
N LYS A 21 -9.56 -27.60 -10.21
CA LYS A 21 -8.35 -27.10 -9.50
C LYS A 21 -7.12 -26.83 -10.40
N SER A 22 -7.26 -26.94 -11.73
CA SER A 22 -6.14 -26.67 -12.65
C SER A 22 -5.67 -25.22 -12.63
N LEU A 23 -6.54 -24.27 -12.28
CA LEU A 23 -6.22 -22.86 -12.13
C LEU A 23 -5.71 -22.50 -10.72
N GLY A 24 -5.65 -23.47 -9.79
CA GLY A 24 -5.13 -23.27 -8.44
C GLY A 24 -5.85 -22.16 -7.68
N LEU A 25 -5.09 -21.16 -7.21
CA LEU A 25 -5.64 -20.03 -6.46
C LEU A 25 -6.56 -19.13 -7.28
N TRP A 26 -6.42 -19.09 -8.60
CA TRP A 26 -7.25 -18.27 -9.47
C TRP A 26 -8.73 -18.66 -9.43
N GLU A 27 -9.05 -19.96 -9.32
CA GLU A 27 -10.45 -20.39 -9.14
C GLU A 27 -11.05 -19.81 -7.87
N ARG A 28 -10.26 -19.82 -6.77
CA ARG A 28 -10.69 -19.27 -5.49
C ARG A 28 -10.87 -17.76 -5.55
N TYR A 29 -9.97 -17.04 -6.20
CA TYR A 29 -10.07 -15.59 -6.33
C TYR A 29 -11.23 -15.18 -7.23
N PHE A 30 -11.39 -15.84 -8.38
CA PHE A 30 -12.53 -15.64 -9.26
C PHE A 30 -13.86 -15.86 -8.52
N LYS A 31 -13.99 -16.98 -7.77
CA LYS A 31 -15.17 -17.23 -6.97
C LYS A 31 -15.45 -16.11 -5.96
N LYS A 32 -14.42 -15.64 -5.25
CA LYS A 32 -14.56 -14.53 -4.31
C LYS A 32 -15.04 -13.23 -4.98
N MET A 33 -14.51 -12.92 -6.16
CA MET A 33 -14.90 -11.75 -6.93
C MET A 33 -16.35 -11.86 -7.41
N CYS A 34 -16.74 -12.99 -7.98
CA CYS A 34 -18.14 -13.24 -8.37
C CYS A 34 -19.10 -13.11 -7.20
N LEU A 35 -18.72 -13.59 -6.01
CA LEU A 35 -19.53 -13.46 -4.79
C LEU A 35 -19.63 -12.00 -4.32
N ALA A 36 -18.56 -11.23 -4.42
CA ALA A 36 -18.55 -9.81 -4.04
C ALA A 36 -19.46 -8.98 -4.96
N TRP A 37 -19.40 -9.23 -6.26
CA TRP A 37 -20.22 -8.50 -7.24
C TRP A 37 -21.62 -9.10 -7.49
N GLN A 38 -21.91 -10.29 -6.93
CA GLN A 38 -23.14 -11.05 -7.22
C GLN A 38 -23.35 -11.25 -8.73
N ASP A 39 -22.24 -11.48 -9.46
CA ASP A 39 -22.20 -11.72 -10.90
C ASP A 39 -21.35 -12.94 -11.22
N MET A 40 -21.86 -13.84 -12.06
CA MET A 40 -21.12 -15.06 -12.51
C MET A 40 -20.14 -14.80 -13.65
N LYS A 41 -20.25 -13.64 -14.32
CA LYS A 41 -19.43 -13.24 -15.46
C LYS A 41 -19.09 -11.76 -15.38
N PRO A 42 -18.44 -11.33 -14.27
CA PRO A 42 -18.19 -9.92 -14.04
C PRO A 42 -17.30 -9.35 -15.15
N GLU A 43 -17.66 -8.19 -15.64
CA GLU A 43 -16.79 -7.37 -16.46
C GLU A 43 -15.86 -6.59 -15.54
N ILE A 44 -14.56 -6.85 -15.64
CA ILE A 44 -13.56 -6.24 -14.75
C ILE A 44 -13.09 -4.91 -15.36
N GLN A 45 -13.34 -3.84 -14.61
CA GLN A 45 -12.80 -2.52 -14.88
C GLN A 45 -11.80 -2.19 -13.76
N ALA A 46 -10.50 -2.36 -14.06
CA ALA A 46 -9.45 -2.26 -13.06
C ALA A 46 -8.75 -0.91 -13.09
N GLN A 47 -8.27 -0.44 -11.92
CA GLN A 47 -7.39 0.71 -11.75
C GLN A 47 -6.25 0.37 -10.81
N HIS A 48 -5.02 0.75 -11.19
CA HIS A 48 -3.86 0.69 -10.29
C HIS A 48 -3.50 2.09 -9.79
N ILE A 49 -3.32 2.26 -8.47
CA ILE A 49 -2.99 3.55 -7.85
C ILE A 49 -1.69 3.40 -7.06
N ILE A 50 -0.69 4.23 -7.37
CA ILE A 50 0.62 4.22 -6.72
C ILE A 50 0.73 5.47 -5.84
N PHE A 51 0.89 5.29 -4.53
CA PHE A 51 1.09 6.40 -3.59
C PHE A 51 2.57 6.63 -3.33
N SER A 52 3.03 7.85 -3.53
CA SER A 52 4.45 8.20 -3.40
C SER A 52 4.69 9.19 -2.27
N ALA A 53 5.61 8.84 -1.36
CA ALA A 53 6.03 9.69 -0.25
C ALA A 53 7.44 9.33 0.23
N ASP A 54 8.17 10.31 0.73
CA ASP A 54 9.43 10.09 1.43
C ASP A 54 9.20 9.88 2.93
N ASN A 55 10.04 9.04 3.54
CA ASN A 55 10.01 8.72 4.96
C ASN A 55 11.24 9.29 5.66
N GLY A 56 11.04 10.11 6.69
CA GLY A 56 12.10 10.81 7.40
C GLY A 56 13.18 9.91 8.00
N ILE A 57 12.85 8.65 8.34
CA ILE A 57 13.81 7.67 8.86
C ILE A 57 14.97 7.40 7.89
N SER A 58 14.81 7.66 6.60
CA SER A 58 15.88 7.46 5.61
C SER A 58 17.05 8.42 5.79
N VAL A 59 16.87 9.52 6.53
CA VAL A 59 17.90 10.53 6.80
C VAL A 59 18.99 9.99 7.73
N ASP A 60 18.71 9.01 8.60
CA ASP A 60 19.63 8.51 9.62
C ASP A 60 20.67 7.51 9.11
N GLY A 61 21.01 7.58 7.83
CA GLY A 61 22.18 6.88 7.28
C GLY A 61 21.99 5.41 6.97
N LEU A 62 20.78 4.87 7.11
CA LEU A 62 20.47 3.49 6.77
C LEU A 62 20.59 3.25 5.25
N ILE A 63 20.02 4.18 4.50
CA ILE A 63 20.20 4.34 3.05
C ILE A 63 20.47 5.83 2.91
N GLY A 64 21.60 6.24 2.40
CA GLY A 64 21.89 7.66 2.26
C GLY A 64 20.67 8.41 1.71
N TYR A 65 20.19 9.41 2.44
CA TYR A 65 19.00 10.16 2.04
C TYR A 65 19.26 10.86 0.71
N ASN A 66 18.47 10.51 -0.29
CA ASN A 66 18.49 11.16 -1.58
C ASN A 66 17.04 11.50 -1.97
N TYR A 67 16.66 12.74 -1.74
CA TYR A 67 15.35 13.30 -2.13
C TYR A 67 14.96 13.00 -3.58
N GLU A 68 15.99 12.80 -4.44
CA GLU A 68 15.74 12.58 -5.84
C GLU A 68 15.28 11.17 -6.17
N ILE A 69 15.58 10.15 -5.32
CA ILE A 69 15.26 8.76 -5.67
C ILE A 69 13.75 8.56 -5.75
N THR A 70 13.00 8.92 -4.71
CA THR A 70 11.53 8.79 -4.71
C THR A 70 10.93 9.58 -5.87
N ARG A 71 11.36 10.84 -6.04
CA ARG A 71 10.90 11.69 -7.13
C ARG A 71 11.22 11.11 -8.51
N LYS A 72 12.47 10.69 -8.74
CA LYS A 72 12.91 10.13 -10.03
C LYS A 72 12.18 8.84 -10.36
N GLN A 73 12.00 7.95 -9.40
CA GLN A 73 11.27 6.70 -9.63
C GLN A 73 9.78 6.94 -9.87
N SER A 74 9.16 7.83 -9.12
CA SER A 74 7.78 8.24 -9.37
C SER A 74 7.62 8.87 -10.76
N GLN A 75 8.57 9.70 -11.20
CA GLN A 75 8.56 10.25 -12.55
C GLN A 75 8.76 9.15 -13.61
N ASN A 76 9.64 8.17 -13.38
CA ASN A 76 9.80 7.03 -14.27
C ASN A 76 8.50 6.20 -14.40
N MET A 77 7.73 6.09 -13.33
CA MET A 77 6.41 5.44 -13.37
C MET A 77 5.44 6.23 -14.25
N ILE A 78 5.37 7.55 -14.07
CA ILE A 78 4.53 8.44 -14.89
C ILE A 78 4.93 8.36 -16.37
N ASP A 79 6.22 8.33 -16.65
CA ASP A 79 6.78 8.29 -18.01
C ASP A 79 6.66 6.89 -18.68
N GLY A 80 6.09 5.89 -18.03
CA GLY A 80 5.99 4.53 -18.56
C GLY A 80 7.32 3.74 -18.56
N LYS A 81 8.33 4.17 -17.80
CA LYS A 81 9.70 3.59 -17.83
C LYS A 81 9.96 2.57 -16.71
N SER A 82 9.04 2.42 -15.77
CA SER A 82 9.17 1.46 -14.66
C SER A 82 8.56 0.10 -15.01
N ALA A 83 8.89 -0.94 -14.23
CA ALA A 83 8.32 -2.27 -14.41
C ALA A 83 6.79 -2.24 -14.25
N VAL A 84 6.26 -1.63 -13.18
CA VAL A 84 4.83 -1.54 -12.93
C VAL A 84 4.10 -0.82 -14.08
N ALA A 85 4.65 0.29 -14.57
CA ALA A 85 4.07 1.02 -15.69
C ALA A 85 4.01 0.15 -16.97
N ASN A 86 5.09 -0.58 -17.27
CA ASN A 86 5.12 -1.49 -18.42
C ASN A 86 4.10 -2.63 -18.28
N TYR A 87 3.94 -3.23 -17.09
CA TYR A 87 2.92 -4.24 -16.85
C TYR A 87 1.50 -3.67 -16.98
N CYS A 88 1.24 -2.49 -16.47
CA CYS A 88 -0.05 -1.82 -16.61
C CYS A 88 -0.37 -1.53 -18.08
N ILE A 89 0.58 -0.94 -18.83
CA ILE A 89 0.42 -0.65 -20.26
C ILE A 89 0.18 -1.93 -21.06
N PHE A 90 0.98 -2.98 -20.84
CA PHE A 90 0.85 -4.25 -21.56
C PHE A 90 -0.50 -4.94 -21.32
N ASN A 91 -1.03 -4.84 -20.09
CA ASN A 91 -2.32 -5.45 -19.75
C ASN A 91 -3.50 -4.47 -19.90
N HIS A 92 -3.30 -3.30 -20.46
CA HIS A 92 -4.33 -2.26 -20.63
C HIS A 92 -5.03 -1.87 -19.31
N ILE A 93 -4.29 -1.89 -18.21
CA ILE A 93 -4.76 -1.46 -16.88
C ILE A 93 -4.39 0.02 -16.70
N PRO A 94 -5.35 0.94 -16.59
CA PRO A 94 -5.07 2.32 -16.25
C PRO A 94 -4.35 2.41 -14.90
N TYR A 95 -3.37 3.32 -14.80
CA TYR A 95 -2.67 3.56 -13.54
C TYR A 95 -2.38 5.04 -13.34
N GLU A 96 -2.17 5.43 -12.10
CA GLU A 96 -1.72 6.78 -11.74
C GLU A 96 -0.70 6.75 -10.62
N VAL A 97 0.08 7.82 -10.53
CA VAL A 97 0.99 8.10 -9.41
C VAL A 97 0.44 9.30 -8.64
N VAL A 98 0.20 9.11 -7.35
CA VAL A 98 -0.32 10.12 -6.43
C VAL A 98 0.79 10.55 -5.48
N ASP A 99 1.22 11.81 -5.57
CA ASP A 99 2.17 12.40 -4.63
C ASP A 99 1.43 12.78 -3.36
N VAL A 100 1.66 12.02 -2.29
CA VAL A 100 1.12 12.29 -0.94
C VAL A 100 2.18 12.83 0.01
N GLY A 101 3.45 12.87 -0.41
CA GLY A 101 4.50 13.38 0.48
C GLY A 101 5.92 13.22 -0.05
N ILE A 102 6.16 13.41 -1.34
CA ILE A 102 7.53 13.44 -1.88
C ILE A 102 8.24 14.69 -1.33
N ALA A 103 9.47 14.52 -0.83
CA ALA A 103 10.29 15.59 -0.25
C ALA A 103 10.89 16.52 -1.33
N TYR A 104 10.03 17.09 -2.13
CA TYR A 104 10.34 18.02 -3.21
C TYR A 104 9.26 19.12 -3.27
N PRO A 105 9.62 20.39 -3.47
CA PRO A 105 8.65 21.50 -3.39
C PRO A 105 7.47 21.36 -4.37
N GLN A 106 7.75 20.95 -5.62
CA GLN A 106 6.72 20.76 -6.63
C GLN A 106 6.10 19.37 -6.52
N GLY A 107 4.77 19.30 -6.58
CA GLY A 107 4.06 18.04 -6.71
C GLY A 107 4.28 17.42 -8.09
N ILE A 108 4.26 16.07 -8.14
CA ILE A 108 4.32 15.31 -9.40
C ILE A 108 3.10 14.39 -9.51
N GLY A 109 2.77 14.01 -10.75
CA GLY A 109 1.57 13.20 -10.98
C GLY A 109 0.29 13.85 -10.43
N VAL A 110 -0.53 13.08 -9.77
CA VAL A 110 -1.71 13.59 -9.05
C VAL A 110 -1.26 14.18 -7.72
N ASN A 111 -1.21 15.48 -7.62
CA ASN A 111 -0.74 16.16 -6.41
C ASN A 111 -1.80 16.13 -5.30
N ARG A 112 -1.50 15.38 -4.25
CA ARG A 112 -2.22 15.28 -2.97
C ARG A 112 -1.26 15.40 -1.79
N LYS A 113 -0.15 16.09 -2.00
CA LYS A 113 0.94 16.26 -1.04
C LYS A 113 0.47 16.85 0.27
N VAL A 114 0.73 16.12 1.37
CA VAL A 114 0.48 16.55 2.74
C VAL A 114 1.63 17.41 3.25
N ALA A 115 2.86 16.90 3.10
CA ALA A 115 4.08 17.59 3.48
C ALA A 115 5.25 17.12 2.60
N GLN A 116 6.44 17.67 2.80
CA GLN A 116 7.67 17.25 2.12
C GLN A 116 8.33 16.08 2.88
N GLY A 117 7.73 14.89 2.80
CA GLY A 117 8.12 13.72 3.59
C GLY A 117 7.59 13.74 5.03
N THR A 118 7.63 12.59 5.70
CA THR A 118 7.35 12.50 7.14
C THR A 118 8.52 13.02 7.96
N LYS A 119 8.31 13.24 9.26
CA LYS A 119 9.39 13.42 10.22
C LYS A 119 10.08 12.09 10.48
N ASN A 120 11.31 12.16 11.04
CA ASN A 120 12.02 10.97 11.46
C ASN A 120 11.36 10.36 12.72
N ILE A 121 10.99 9.09 12.64
CA ILE A 121 10.32 8.36 13.71
C ILE A 121 11.19 8.16 14.96
N LEU A 122 12.49 8.40 14.88
CA LEU A 122 13.42 8.36 16.02
C LEU A 122 13.38 9.64 16.84
N ASP A 123 13.03 10.77 16.21
CA ASP A 123 13.03 12.09 16.86
C ASP A 123 11.62 12.48 17.35
N GLY A 124 10.59 11.89 16.79
CA GLY A 124 9.19 12.19 17.12
C GLY A 124 8.19 11.41 16.27
N ALA A 125 6.92 11.81 16.34
CA ALA A 125 5.89 11.22 15.49
C ALA A 125 6.19 11.45 14.00
N ALA A 126 5.97 10.44 13.17
CA ALA A 126 6.12 10.55 11.72
C ALA A 126 5.29 11.70 11.13
N MET A 127 4.07 11.87 11.65
CA MET A 127 3.12 12.88 11.21
C MET A 127 2.18 13.29 12.35
N SER A 128 1.52 14.44 12.21
CA SER A 128 0.43 14.83 13.11
C SER A 128 -0.85 14.05 12.80
N ASP A 129 -1.85 14.15 13.67
CA ASP A 129 -3.14 13.52 13.42
C ASP A 129 -3.87 14.14 12.22
N GLU A 130 -3.70 15.45 12.00
CA GLU A 130 -4.24 16.17 10.83
C GLU A 130 -3.53 15.74 9.54
N GLU A 131 -2.20 15.58 9.58
CA GLU A 131 -1.42 15.09 8.44
C GLU A 131 -1.81 13.65 8.08
N PHE A 132 -2.04 12.79 9.08
CA PHE A 132 -2.58 11.45 8.85
C PHE A 132 -3.94 11.51 8.16
N ASP A 133 -4.87 12.32 8.68
CA ASP A 133 -6.22 12.43 8.10
C ASP A 133 -6.17 12.95 6.66
N LEU A 134 -5.29 13.89 6.34
CA LEU A 134 -5.08 14.37 4.96
C LEU A 134 -4.56 13.26 4.03
N ALA A 135 -3.55 12.50 4.45
CA ALA A 135 -3.02 11.39 3.66
C ALA A 135 -4.05 10.28 3.47
N TYR A 136 -4.75 9.89 4.54
CA TYR A 136 -5.83 8.91 4.52
C TYR A 136 -6.95 9.34 3.54
N GLN A 137 -7.41 10.58 3.65
CA GLN A 137 -8.45 11.12 2.76
C GLN A 137 -7.98 11.23 1.30
N ALA A 138 -6.70 11.49 1.07
CA ALA A 138 -6.14 11.47 -0.27
C ALA A 138 -6.33 10.10 -0.93
N GLY A 139 -6.03 9.01 -0.21
CA GLY A 139 -6.25 7.64 -0.69
C GLY A 139 -7.72 7.30 -0.86
N TYR A 140 -8.53 7.57 0.17
CA TYR A 140 -9.98 7.32 0.16
C TYR A 140 -10.66 7.98 -1.04
N ASN A 141 -10.41 9.27 -1.25
CA ASN A 141 -11.05 10.05 -2.30
C ASN A 141 -10.60 9.64 -3.72
N ARG A 142 -9.39 9.06 -3.89
CA ARG A 142 -8.98 8.53 -5.21
C ARG A 142 -9.78 7.29 -5.60
N VAL A 143 -10.07 6.41 -4.65
CA VAL A 143 -10.93 5.25 -4.89
C VAL A 143 -12.36 5.69 -5.21
N VAL A 144 -12.94 6.61 -4.42
CA VAL A 144 -14.29 7.14 -4.68
C VAL A 144 -14.39 7.73 -6.09
N TYR A 145 -13.43 8.59 -6.47
CA TYR A 145 -13.37 9.20 -7.80
C TYR A 145 -13.42 8.19 -8.94
N TYR A 146 -12.66 7.11 -8.84
CA TYR A 146 -12.64 6.08 -9.88
C TYR A 146 -13.87 5.16 -9.82
N ALA A 147 -14.36 4.85 -8.63
CA ALA A 147 -15.58 4.05 -8.46
C ALA A 147 -16.80 4.72 -9.12
N GLU A 148 -16.92 6.05 -9.00
CA GLU A 148 -17.94 6.84 -9.69
C GLU A 148 -17.83 6.77 -11.23
N SER A 149 -16.64 6.45 -11.75
CA SER A 149 -16.39 6.24 -13.18
C SER A 149 -16.57 4.77 -13.62
N GLY A 150 -17.04 3.89 -12.73
CA GLY A 150 -17.33 2.48 -13.03
C GLY A 150 -16.18 1.51 -12.79
N ILE A 151 -15.07 1.97 -12.20
CA ILE A 151 -13.99 1.07 -11.77
C ILE A 151 -14.50 0.18 -10.63
N ASN A 152 -14.30 -1.13 -10.77
CA ASN A 152 -14.81 -2.13 -9.83
C ASN A 152 -13.74 -3.09 -9.28
N LEU A 153 -12.47 -2.87 -9.61
CA LEU A 153 -11.33 -3.59 -9.06
C LEU A 153 -10.14 -2.64 -8.88
N PHE A 154 -9.55 -2.64 -7.70
CA PHE A 154 -8.36 -1.83 -7.45
C PHE A 154 -7.14 -2.69 -7.12
N SER A 155 -5.96 -2.15 -7.41
CA SER A 155 -4.70 -2.57 -6.83
C SER A 155 -3.89 -1.35 -6.44
N PHE A 156 -3.07 -1.49 -5.39
CA PHE A 156 -2.31 -0.38 -4.83
C PHE A 156 -0.83 -0.70 -4.87
N GLY A 157 -0.06 0.31 -5.26
CA GLY A 157 1.39 0.31 -5.21
C GLY A 157 1.90 1.48 -4.35
N GLU A 158 3.18 1.49 -4.13
CA GLU A 158 3.84 2.55 -3.38
C GLU A 158 5.21 2.89 -3.98
N MET A 159 5.71 4.07 -3.62
CA MET A 159 7.09 4.46 -3.86
C MET A 159 7.55 5.41 -2.75
N GLY A 160 8.52 4.96 -1.94
CA GLY A 160 9.06 5.79 -0.88
C GLY A 160 10.36 5.25 -0.30
N VAL A 161 11.42 6.07 -0.31
CA VAL A 161 12.66 5.68 0.36
C VAL A 161 12.41 5.57 1.86
N GLY A 162 12.82 4.43 2.46
CA GLY A 162 12.65 4.16 3.89
C GLY A 162 11.34 3.47 4.28
N ASN A 163 10.37 3.33 3.39
CA ASN A 163 9.03 2.83 3.72
C ASN A 163 9.01 1.35 4.17
N THR A 164 9.96 0.51 3.78
CA THR A 164 10.08 -0.84 4.35
C THR A 164 10.46 -0.84 5.83
N THR A 165 11.15 0.21 6.31
CA THR A 165 11.49 0.38 7.73
C THR A 165 10.28 0.86 8.51
N THR A 166 9.56 1.87 8.01
CA THR A 166 8.32 2.36 8.65
C THR A 166 7.23 1.29 8.61
N SER A 167 7.11 0.49 7.53
CA SER A 167 6.21 -0.67 7.49
C SER A 167 6.55 -1.70 8.56
N ALA A 168 7.84 -2.01 8.78
CA ALA A 168 8.25 -2.93 9.83
C ALA A 168 7.92 -2.37 11.23
N ALA A 169 8.06 -1.07 11.42
CA ALA A 169 7.68 -0.41 12.67
C ALA A 169 6.15 -0.44 12.88
N VAL A 170 5.36 -0.18 11.84
CA VAL A 170 3.89 -0.29 11.90
C VAL A 170 3.47 -1.72 12.22
N LEU A 171 3.98 -2.71 11.48
CA LEU A 171 3.63 -4.11 11.72
C LEU A 171 4.00 -4.57 13.13
N SER A 172 5.21 -4.24 13.62
CA SER A 172 5.61 -4.55 14.99
C SER A 172 4.76 -3.78 16.01
N GLY A 173 4.42 -2.53 15.75
CA GLY A 173 3.56 -1.71 16.61
C GLY A 173 2.15 -2.28 16.75
N LEU A 174 1.56 -2.79 15.67
CA LEU A 174 0.22 -3.40 15.66
C LEU A 174 0.21 -4.79 16.28
N THR A 175 1.14 -5.65 15.85
CA THR A 175 1.12 -7.09 16.17
C THR A 175 1.91 -7.45 17.42
N LYS A 176 2.77 -6.53 17.92
CA LYS A 176 3.74 -6.75 19.00
C LYS A 176 4.81 -7.80 18.66
N LEU A 177 4.97 -8.14 17.38
CA LEU A 177 6.03 -9.03 16.92
C LEU A 177 7.40 -8.34 17.04
N ASP A 178 8.42 -9.16 17.35
CA ASP A 178 9.81 -8.68 17.42
C ASP A 178 10.28 -8.20 16.03
N PRO A 179 11.01 -7.08 15.93
CA PRO A 179 11.60 -6.59 14.67
C PRO A 179 12.47 -7.60 13.92
N ARG A 180 12.97 -8.66 14.58
CA ARG A 180 13.64 -9.78 13.88
C ARG A 180 12.72 -10.53 12.92
N ILE A 181 11.41 -10.46 13.14
CA ILE A 181 10.40 -11.12 12.29
C ILE A 181 9.89 -10.16 11.21
N THR A 182 9.71 -8.89 11.56
CA THR A 182 9.05 -7.90 10.70
C THR A 182 10.00 -7.15 9.77
N VAL A 183 11.29 -7.05 10.11
CA VAL A 183 12.28 -6.34 9.30
C VAL A 183 12.85 -7.24 8.21
N GLY A 184 12.70 -6.82 6.96
CA GLY A 184 13.34 -7.39 5.78
C GLY A 184 14.34 -6.43 5.12
N PRO A 185 15.16 -6.87 4.17
CA PRO A 185 16.15 -6.02 3.49
C PRO A 185 15.51 -4.87 2.70
N GLY A 186 14.31 -5.08 2.16
CA GLY A 186 13.69 -4.16 1.20
C GLY A 186 14.53 -4.10 -0.08
N SER A 187 14.82 -2.90 -0.56
CA SER A 187 15.75 -2.67 -1.69
C SER A 187 17.22 -2.55 -1.26
N GLY A 188 17.52 -2.64 0.04
CA GLY A 188 18.86 -2.55 0.59
C GLY A 188 19.62 -3.88 0.56
N PRO A 189 20.87 -3.88 1.04
CA PRO A 189 21.69 -5.08 1.13
C PRO A 189 21.08 -6.13 2.06
N ASP A 190 21.21 -7.41 1.71
CA ASP A 190 20.84 -8.54 2.59
C ASP A 190 22.04 -8.96 3.47
N GLU A 191 22.70 -7.97 4.08
CA GLU A 191 23.83 -8.15 4.98
C GLU A 191 23.33 -8.06 6.43
N GLU A 192 23.80 -8.98 7.29
CA GLU A 192 23.35 -9.06 8.69
C GLU A 192 23.62 -7.76 9.47
N ALA A 193 24.72 -7.08 9.18
CA ALA A 193 25.01 -5.78 9.81
C ALA A 193 23.96 -4.72 9.47
N TYR A 194 23.56 -4.63 8.20
CA TYR A 194 22.51 -3.73 7.72
C TYR A 194 21.16 -4.08 8.33
N MET A 195 20.82 -5.37 8.34
CA MET A 195 19.57 -5.87 8.92
C MET A 195 19.49 -5.59 10.43
N ASN A 196 20.61 -5.77 11.16
CA ASN A 196 20.65 -5.49 12.59
C ASN A 196 20.49 -4.00 12.90
N GLN A 197 21.12 -3.12 12.12
CA GLN A 197 20.93 -1.67 12.23
C GLN A 197 19.45 -1.29 12.00
N LYS A 198 18.82 -1.83 10.97
CA LYS A 198 17.43 -1.58 10.65
C LYS A 198 16.48 -2.08 11.76
N ARG A 199 16.75 -3.27 12.31
CA ARG A 199 16.02 -3.81 13.48
C ARG A 199 16.14 -2.91 14.70
N GLU A 200 17.33 -2.35 14.93
CA GLU A 200 17.58 -1.43 16.06
C GLU A 200 16.81 -0.11 15.90
N PHE A 201 16.77 0.46 14.68
CA PHE A 201 15.94 1.64 14.42
C PHE A 201 14.46 1.39 14.72
N VAL A 202 13.93 0.24 14.29
CA VAL A 202 12.53 -0.12 14.58
C VAL A 202 12.31 -0.27 16.09
N ARG A 203 13.22 -0.92 16.84
CA ARG A 203 13.10 -1.04 18.31
C ARG A 203 13.14 0.32 18.99
N THR A 204 14.07 1.18 18.59
CA THR A 204 14.21 2.52 19.15
C THR A 204 12.96 3.34 18.91
N ALA A 205 12.43 3.36 17.68
CA ALA A 205 11.18 4.05 17.34
C ALA A 205 10.00 3.55 18.19
N LEU A 206 9.81 2.23 18.29
CA LEU A 206 8.73 1.65 19.09
C LEU A 206 8.88 1.94 20.58
N SER A 207 10.10 1.96 21.09
CA SER A 207 10.39 2.33 22.49
C SER A 207 10.11 3.81 22.76
N HIS A 208 10.51 4.69 21.83
CA HIS A 208 10.26 6.13 21.91
C HIS A 208 8.76 6.44 21.98
N HIS A 209 7.96 5.74 21.20
CA HIS A 209 6.51 5.94 21.12
C HIS A 209 5.70 5.03 22.06
N LYS A 210 6.36 4.33 22.99
CA LYS A 210 5.69 3.45 23.95
C LYS A 210 4.59 4.22 24.72
N GLY A 211 3.37 3.65 24.73
CA GLY A 211 2.20 4.30 25.34
C GLY A 211 1.32 5.09 24.36
N HIS A 212 1.79 5.30 23.13
CA HIS A 212 1.08 5.99 22.05
C HIS A 212 0.86 5.10 20.82
N LEU A 213 0.76 3.78 21.01
CA LEU A 213 0.59 2.78 19.95
C LEU A 213 -0.64 1.91 20.25
N ASN A 214 -1.79 2.55 20.56
CA ASN A 214 -3.00 1.88 21.08
C ASN A 214 -4.05 1.61 19.99
N SER A 215 -3.95 2.30 18.86
CA SER A 215 -4.86 2.13 17.72
C SER A 215 -4.08 2.12 16.40
N PRO A 216 -4.64 1.57 15.32
CA PRO A 216 -3.99 1.62 14.00
C PRO A 216 -3.63 3.05 13.56
N LYS A 217 -4.53 4.03 13.77
CA LYS A 217 -4.25 5.44 13.47
C LYS A 217 -3.04 5.94 14.24
N GLU A 218 -2.99 5.72 15.57
CA GLU A 218 -1.84 6.12 16.39
C GLU A 218 -0.55 5.45 15.90
N VAL A 219 -0.56 4.16 15.63
CA VAL A 219 0.63 3.45 15.16
C VAL A 219 1.14 4.04 13.85
N ILE A 220 0.27 4.24 12.86
CA ILE A 220 0.68 4.81 11.57
C ILE A 220 1.16 6.26 11.74
N SER A 221 0.46 7.09 12.53
CA SER A 221 0.86 8.48 12.77
C SER A 221 2.22 8.58 13.46
N ARG A 222 2.55 7.64 14.35
CA ARG A 222 3.81 7.68 15.12
C ARG A 222 4.99 7.10 14.35
N VAL A 223 4.82 5.96 13.68
CA VAL A 223 5.93 5.18 13.11
C VAL A 223 5.73 4.80 11.63
N GLY A 224 4.68 5.28 10.98
CA GLY A 224 4.34 4.96 9.58
C GLY A 224 4.85 5.97 8.56
N GLY A 225 4.16 6.02 7.42
CA GLY A 225 4.41 6.90 6.29
C GLY A 225 3.12 7.44 5.68
N PHE A 226 3.18 8.53 4.91
CA PHE A 226 2.02 9.07 4.20
C PHE A 226 1.50 8.11 3.13
N ASP A 227 2.38 7.34 2.48
CA ASP A 227 2.05 6.26 1.56
C ASP A 227 1.21 5.17 2.23
N ILE A 228 1.64 4.70 3.42
CA ILE A 228 0.89 3.71 4.21
C ILE A 228 -0.49 4.26 4.61
N ALA A 229 -0.55 5.49 5.12
CA ALA A 229 -1.81 6.13 5.51
C ALA A 229 -2.78 6.28 4.32
N ALA A 230 -2.26 6.69 3.15
CA ALA A 230 -3.06 6.83 1.93
C ALA A 230 -3.56 5.48 1.42
N ILE A 231 -2.73 4.43 1.40
CA ILE A 231 -3.14 3.08 1.01
C ILE A 231 -4.21 2.54 1.98
N THR A 232 -4.05 2.76 3.29
CA THR A 232 -5.06 2.40 4.29
C THR A 232 -6.40 3.08 3.97
N GLY A 233 -6.39 4.38 3.69
CA GLY A 233 -7.61 5.12 3.29
C GLY A 233 -8.23 4.57 2.01
N ALA A 234 -7.41 4.24 1.01
CA ALA A 234 -7.88 3.65 -0.25
C ALA A 234 -8.53 2.26 -0.03
N MET A 235 -7.93 1.41 0.81
CA MET A 235 -8.48 0.09 1.12
C MET A 235 -9.79 0.18 1.92
N VAL A 236 -9.90 1.14 2.84
CA VAL A 236 -11.17 1.39 3.57
C VAL A 236 -12.25 1.87 2.62
N ALA A 237 -11.95 2.78 1.69
CA ALA A 237 -12.91 3.20 0.66
C ALA A 237 -13.40 2.02 -0.19
N CYS A 238 -12.51 1.11 -0.59
CA CYS A 238 -12.90 -0.11 -1.29
C CYS A 238 -13.86 -0.97 -0.45
N THR A 239 -13.60 -1.07 0.87
CA THR A 239 -14.47 -1.82 1.79
C THR A 239 -15.85 -1.17 1.92
N ASP A 240 -15.90 0.15 2.10
CA ASP A 240 -17.15 0.91 2.24
C ASP A 240 -18.01 0.85 0.96
N LEU A 241 -17.36 0.84 -0.19
CA LEU A 241 -18.00 0.75 -1.50
C LEU A 241 -18.24 -0.70 -1.98
N HIS A 242 -17.85 -1.69 -1.18
CA HIS A 242 -17.91 -3.13 -1.53
C HIS A 242 -17.18 -3.48 -2.83
N ILE A 243 -16.07 -2.82 -3.10
CA ILE A 243 -15.23 -3.05 -4.27
C ILE A 243 -14.04 -3.94 -3.88
N PRO A 244 -13.80 -5.06 -4.54
CA PRO A 244 -12.60 -5.88 -4.34
C PRO A 244 -11.32 -5.12 -4.65
N PHE A 245 -10.26 -5.44 -3.91
CA PHE A 245 -8.91 -4.97 -4.23
C PHE A 245 -7.87 -6.08 -4.10
N VAL A 246 -6.76 -5.92 -4.80
CA VAL A 246 -5.64 -6.87 -4.80
C VAL A 246 -4.50 -6.28 -3.96
N ILE A 247 -4.01 -7.08 -3.03
CA ILE A 247 -2.83 -6.77 -2.21
C ILE A 247 -1.60 -7.22 -2.98
N ASP A 248 -0.64 -6.32 -3.15
CA ASP A 248 0.63 -6.60 -3.83
C ASP A 248 1.64 -7.25 -2.87
N GLY A 249 2.41 -6.46 -2.16
CA GLY A 249 3.54 -6.92 -1.37
C GLY A 249 3.46 -6.58 0.12
N TYR A 250 4.63 -6.53 0.74
CA TYR A 250 4.77 -6.34 2.18
C TYR A 250 4.14 -5.03 2.68
N ILE A 251 4.45 -3.91 2.02
CA ILE A 251 4.00 -2.58 2.46
C ILE A 251 2.49 -2.44 2.34
N THR A 252 1.92 -2.89 1.22
CA THR A 252 0.46 -2.87 1.02
C THR A 252 -0.26 -3.82 1.98
N ALA A 253 0.36 -4.96 2.33
CA ALA A 253 -0.19 -5.86 3.35
C ALA A 253 -0.16 -5.27 4.76
N VAL A 254 0.82 -4.42 5.07
CA VAL A 254 0.90 -3.70 6.35
C VAL A 254 -0.15 -2.58 6.44
N ALA A 255 -0.49 -1.95 5.32
CA ALA A 255 -1.51 -0.91 5.26
C ALA A 255 -2.95 -1.45 5.39
N MET A 256 -3.19 -2.75 5.17
CA MET A 256 -4.45 -3.45 5.36
C MET A 256 -4.75 -3.70 6.85
#